data_c619da367fe902ea8a92badbb00dffa0
#
_entry.id   c619da367fe902ea8a92badbb00dffa0
#
_cell.length_a   1.000
_cell.length_b   1.000
_cell.length_c   1.000
_cell.angle_alpha   90.00
_cell.angle_beta   90.00
_cell.angle_gamma   90.00
#
_symmetry.space_group_name_H-M   'P 1'
#
loop_
_entity.id
_entity.type
_entity.pdbx_description
1 polymer ?
#
loop_
_entity_poly.entity_id
_entity_poly.type
_entity_poly.pdbx_seq_one_letter_code
_entity_poly.pdbx_strand_id
1 'polypeptide(L)'
;MIVVDNNVVSYFWLEAGRTEAARRARERDADWHAPRLWRSEFRNVLYQHIAHRGLPLAGALRIAETVEADMEGSTYSVASTDVLKLAEGAGHPTYDCEYVALAQELGVTLVTGDRAVARLFPDTAVLLEDFAA
;
A
#
# COMPACT_ATOMS: atom_id res chain seq x y z
N MET A 1 8.59 -8.83 -7.75
CA MET A 1 8.47 -8.18 -6.40
C MET A 1 8.25 -6.69 -6.57
N ILE A 2 7.22 -6.18 -5.93
CA ILE A 2 6.95 -4.74 -5.82
C ILE A 2 6.52 -4.42 -4.39
N VAL A 3 6.71 -3.17 -3.98
CA VAL A 3 6.07 -2.63 -2.78
C VAL A 3 4.75 -1.99 -3.21
N VAL A 4 3.69 -2.22 -2.47
CA VAL A 4 2.37 -1.62 -2.73
C VAL A 4 1.96 -0.77 -1.52
N ASP A 5 1.35 0.39 -1.76
CA ASP A 5 0.80 1.15 -0.66
C ASP A 5 -0.55 0.58 -0.20
N ASN A 6 -1.01 1.04 0.95
CA ASN A 6 -2.28 0.57 1.50
C ASN A 6 -3.47 0.82 0.55
N ASN A 7 -3.43 1.90 -0.24
CA ASN A 7 -4.52 2.20 -1.16
C ASN A 7 -4.65 1.09 -2.22
N VAL A 8 -3.54 0.62 -2.76
CA VAL A 8 -3.53 -0.46 -3.75
C VAL A 8 -4.06 -1.76 -3.14
N VAL A 9 -3.62 -2.11 -1.93
CA VAL A 9 -4.14 -3.26 -1.19
C VAL A 9 -5.64 -3.13 -1.00
N SER A 10 -6.10 -1.96 -0.59
CA SER A 10 -7.53 -1.70 -0.36
C SER A 10 -8.36 -1.79 -1.64
N TYR A 11 -7.87 -1.25 -2.76
CA TYR A 11 -8.57 -1.35 -4.05
C TYR A 11 -8.68 -2.78 -4.54
N PHE A 12 -7.69 -3.61 -4.27
CA PHE A 12 -7.71 -5.01 -4.67
C PHE A 12 -8.69 -5.84 -3.85
N TRP A 13 -8.67 -5.69 -2.52
CA TRP A 13 -9.46 -6.53 -1.63
C TRP A 13 -10.86 -6.01 -1.33
N LEU A 14 -11.09 -4.71 -1.49
CA LEU A 14 -12.39 -4.07 -1.27
C LEU A 14 -12.84 -3.46 -2.60
N GLU A 15 -14.05 -3.77 -3.03
CA GLU A 15 -14.57 -3.20 -4.28
C GLU A 15 -14.71 -1.68 -4.15
N ALA A 16 -13.85 -0.99 -4.89
CA ALA A 16 -13.80 0.47 -4.98
C ALA A 16 -13.48 0.84 -6.43
N GLY A 17 -13.59 2.11 -6.78
CA GLY A 17 -13.50 2.56 -8.17
C GLY A 17 -12.19 2.23 -8.91
N ARG A 18 -11.13 1.81 -8.22
CA ARG A 18 -9.82 1.47 -8.82
C ARG A 18 -9.48 -0.01 -8.70
N THR A 19 -10.46 -0.85 -8.38
CA THR A 19 -10.25 -2.30 -8.21
C THR A 19 -9.71 -2.96 -9.47
N GLU A 20 -10.19 -2.57 -10.65
CA GLU A 20 -9.73 -3.16 -11.91
C GLU A 20 -8.26 -2.88 -12.17
N ALA A 21 -7.80 -1.66 -11.91
CA ALA A 21 -6.38 -1.33 -12.03
C ALA A 21 -5.53 -2.13 -11.03
N ALA A 22 -6.01 -2.31 -9.80
CA ALA A 22 -5.33 -3.12 -8.80
C ALA A 22 -5.27 -4.60 -9.19
N ARG A 23 -6.32 -5.13 -9.81
CA ARG A 23 -6.31 -6.51 -10.35
C ARG A 23 -5.26 -6.69 -11.44
N ARG A 24 -5.19 -5.75 -12.39
CA ARG A 24 -4.17 -5.80 -13.45
C ARG A 24 -2.76 -5.68 -12.88
N ALA A 25 -2.57 -4.85 -11.87
CA ALA A 25 -1.29 -4.75 -11.19
C ALA A 25 -0.90 -6.09 -10.53
N ARG A 26 -1.86 -6.77 -9.90
CA ARG A 26 -1.66 -8.09 -9.29
C ARG A 26 -1.33 -9.16 -10.33
N GLU A 27 -1.97 -9.11 -11.47
CA GLU A 27 -1.69 -10.03 -12.59
C GLU A 27 -0.28 -9.81 -13.15
N ARG A 28 0.17 -8.56 -13.17
CA ARG A 28 1.50 -8.18 -13.67
C ARG A 28 2.61 -8.60 -12.72
N ASP A 29 2.40 -8.40 -11.43
CA ASP A 29 3.30 -8.83 -10.37
C ASP A 29 2.49 -9.11 -9.10
N ALA A 30 2.41 -10.38 -8.73
CA ALA A 30 1.64 -10.81 -7.56
C ALA A 30 2.46 -10.83 -6.26
N ASP A 31 3.76 -10.58 -6.34
CA ASP A 31 4.67 -10.60 -5.20
C ASP A 31 4.69 -9.23 -4.51
N TRP A 32 3.67 -8.99 -3.69
CA TRP A 32 3.41 -7.73 -3.01
C TRP A 32 4.04 -7.68 -1.63
N HIS A 33 4.74 -6.60 -1.34
CA HIS A 33 5.44 -6.34 -0.09
C HIS A 33 5.04 -4.98 0.46
N ALA A 34 5.07 -4.81 1.78
CA ALA A 34 4.68 -3.55 2.42
C ALA A 34 5.35 -3.39 3.79
N PRO A 35 5.51 -2.16 4.28
CA PRO A 35 5.92 -1.93 5.65
C PRO A 35 4.78 -2.28 6.61
N ARG A 36 5.08 -2.54 7.87
CA ARG A 36 4.09 -2.90 8.92
C ARG A 36 2.91 -1.94 9.00
N LEU A 37 3.12 -0.69 8.68
CA LEU A 37 2.09 0.35 8.67
C LEU A 37 0.86 -0.03 7.84
N TRP A 38 1.02 -0.83 6.77
CA TRP A 38 -0.09 -1.22 5.90
C TRP A 38 -1.26 -1.81 6.70
N ARG A 39 -0.95 -2.57 7.74
CA ARG A 39 -1.96 -3.27 8.55
C ARG A 39 -2.83 -2.30 9.34
N SER A 40 -2.22 -1.30 9.96
CA SER A 40 -2.97 -0.27 10.69
C SER A 40 -3.81 0.60 9.75
N GLU A 41 -3.25 0.96 8.61
CA GLU A 41 -3.97 1.74 7.60
C GLU A 41 -5.13 0.95 7.01
N PHE A 42 -4.92 -0.32 6.70
CA PHE A 42 -5.97 -1.19 6.16
C PHE A 42 -7.10 -1.41 7.16
N ARG A 43 -6.79 -1.58 8.44
CA ARG A 43 -7.80 -1.65 9.51
C ARG A 43 -8.66 -0.38 9.53
N ASN A 44 -8.05 0.77 9.33
CA ASN A 44 -8.81 2.02 9.26
C ASN A 44 -9.73 2.07 8.04
N VAL A 45 -9.30 1.58 6.90
CA VAL A 45 -10.15 1.47 5.71
C VAL A 45 -11.33 0.54 5.98
N LEU A 46 -11.09 -0.62 6.60
CA LEU A 46 -12.17 -1.54 7.01
C LEU A 46 -13.16 -0.85 7.96
N TYR A 47 -12.65 -0.10 8.92
CA TYR A 47 -13.50 0.67 9.83
C TYR A 47 -14.38 1.68 9.08
N GLN A 48 -13.84 2.38 8.08
CA GLN A 48 -14.62 3.30 7.27
C GLN A 48 -15.75 2.59 6.52
N HIS A 49 -15.50 1.37 6.04
CA HIS A 49 -16.53 0.56 5.39
C HIS A 49 -17.61 0.09 6.39
N ILE A 50 -17.22 -0.27 7.61
CA ILE A 50 -18.17 -0.62 8.68
C ILE A 50 -19.02 0.60 9.02
N ALA A 51 -18.40 1.75 9.25
CA ALA A 51 -19.07 2.95 9.72
C ALA A 51 -19.96 3.59 8.65
N HIS A 52 -19.59 3.54 7.37
CA HIS A 52 -20.22 4.35 6.33
C HIS A 52 -20.74 3.58 5.12
N ARG A 53 -20.42 2.30 4.97
CA ARG A 53 -20.79 1.51 3.78
C ARG A 53 -21.53 0.21 4.11
N GLY A 54 -21.93 0.04 5.34
CA GLY A 54 -22.74 -1.10 5.74
C GLY A 54 -22.00 -2.44 5.77
N LEU A 55 -20.68 -2.46 5.82
CA LEU A 55 -19.92 -3.69 5.96
C LEU A 55 -20.14 -4.27 7.36
N PRO A 56 -20.66 -5.52 7.50
CA PRO A 56 -20.78 -6.14 8.81
C PRO A 56 -19.41 -6.40 9.44
N LEU A 57 -19.31 -6.28 10.77
CA LEU A 57 -18.06 -6.58 11.48
C LEU A 57 -17.52 -7.97 11.14
N ALA A 58 -18.38 -8.98 11.10
CA ALA A 58 -17.96 -10.34 10.74
C ALA A 58 -17.32 -10.42 9.36
N GLY A 59 -17.84 -9.66 8.39
CA GLY A 59 -17.26 -9.55 7.04
C GLY A 59 -15.90 -8.87 7.05
N ALA A 60 -15.78 -7.78 7.80
CA ALA A 60 -14.51 -7.07 7.95
C ALA A 60 -13.43 -7.95 8.59
N LEU A 61 -13.78 -8.72 9.60
CA LEU A 61 -12.85 -9.64 10.25
C LEU A 61 -12.37 -10.75 9.30
N ARG A 62 -13.25 -11.29 8.47
CA ARG A 62 -12.85 -12.27 7.44
C ARG A 62 -11.92 -11.69 6.40
N ILE A 63 -12.19 -10.46 5.95
CA ILE A 63 -11.31 -9.76 5.00
C ILE A 63 -9.95 -9.52 5.63
N ALA A 64 -9.90 -9.00 6.85
CA ALA A 64 -8.65 -8.74 7.56
C ALA A 64 -7.80 -10.02 7.68
N GLU A 65 -8.41 -11.13 8.08
CA GLU A 65 -7.74 -12.43 8.21
C GLU A 65 -7.17 -12.90 6.86
N THR A 66 -7.94 -12.78 5.79
CA THR A 66 -7.51 -13.18 4.45
C THR A 66 -6.33 -12.34 3.96
N VAL A 67 -6.39 -11.01 4.13
CA VAL A 67 -5.33 -10.10 3.67
C VAL A 67 -4.08 -10.26 4.52
N GLU A 68 -4.21 -10.42 5.83
CA GLU A 68 -3.08 -10.68 6.71
C GLU A 68 -2.36 -11.98 6.34
N ALA A 69 -3.10 -13.03 5.98
CA ALA A 69 -2.53 -14.29 5.51
C ALA A 69 -1.78 -14.11 4.17
N ASP A 70 -2.35 -13.34 3.25
CA ASP A 70 -1.73 -13.05 1.95
C ASP A 70 -0.42 -12.27 2.10
N MET A 71 -0.35 -11.37 3.08
CA MET A 71 0.81 -10.52 3.33
C MET A 71 1.80 -11.09 4.35
N GLU A 72 1.53 -12.27 4.88
CA GLU A 72 2.45 -12.93 5.81
C GLU A 72 3.78 -13.24 5.13
N GLY A 73 4.89 -12.89 5.79
CA GLY A 73 6.23 -13.02 5.22
C GLY A 73 6.62 -11.89 4.26
N SER A 74 5.69 -11.02 3.91
CA SER A 74 5.91 -9.88 3.01
C SER A 74 5.73 -8.54 3.71
N THR A 75 5.77 -8.53 5.04
CA THR A 75 5.59 -7.35 5.88
C THR A 75 6.88 -7.05 6.63
N TYR A 76 7.32 -5.80 6.59
CA TYR A 76 8.66 -5.39 7.03
C TYR A 76 8.63 -4.21 8.00
N SER A 77 9.62 -4.18 8.90
CA SER A 77 9.98 -2.97 9.63
C SER A 77 10.94 -2.14 8.77
N VAL A 78 10.81 -0.81 8.82
CA VAL A 78 11.73 0.11 8.13
C VAL A 78 12.48 0.96 9.15
N ALA A 79 13.72 1.33 8.81
CA ALA A 79 14.57 2.09 9.72
C ALA A 79 14.13 3.56 9.81
N SER A 80 14.06 4.09 11.02
CA SER A 80 13.70 5.50 11.25
C SER A 80 14.65 6.46 10.53
N THR A 81 15.93 6.11 10.44
CA THR A 81 16.93 6.91 9.72
C THR A 81 16.51 7.13 8.27
N ASP A 82 16.12 6.08 7.57
CA ASP A 82 15.72 6.15 6.17
C ASP A 82 14.42 6.93 6.00
N VAL A 83 13.44 6.66 6.85
CA VAL A 83 12.13 7.32 6.80
C VAL A 83 12.27 8.82 7.06
N LEU A 84 12.99 9.20 8.10
CA LEU A 84 13.13 10.62 8.46
C LEU A 84 13.95 11.41 7.43
N LYS A 85 14.98 10.81 6.85
CA LYS A 85 15.73 11.44 5.75
C LYS A 85 14.85 11.72 4.54
N LEU A 86 14.01 10.77 4.15
CA LEU A 86 13.07 10.94 3.05
C LEU A 86 12.05 12.04 3.36
N ALA A 87 11.48 12.02 4.55
CA ALA A 87 10.47 12.99 4.96
C ALA A 87 11.04 14.41 4.98
N GLU A 88 12.22 14.61 5.56
CA GLU A 88 12.88 15.91 5.56
C GLU A 88 13.21 16.37 4.15
N GLY A 89 13.82 15.53 3.34
CA GLY A 89 14.22 15.87 1.98
C GLY A 89 13.06 16.23 1.04
N ALA A 90 11.93 15.54 1.19
CA ALA A 90 10.76 15.75 0.36
C ALA A 90 9.74 16.73 0.95
N GLY A 91 9.86 17.07 2.25
CA GLY A 91 8.85 17.85 2.95
C GLY A 91 7.51 17.12 3.01
N HIS A 92 7.53 15.81 3.22
CA HIS A 92 6.34 14.96 3.14
C HIS A 92 6.19 14.11 4.41
N PRO A 93 4.96 13.84 4.88
CA PRO A 93 4.75 13.06 6.10
C PRO A 93 5.38 11.67 6.06
N THR A 94 5.77 11.17 7.24
CA THR A 94 6.53 9.94 7.38
C THR A 94 5.79 8.67 6.97
N TYR A 95 4.47 8.66 7.02
CA TYR A 95 3.70 7.45 6.71
C TYR A 95 3.95 6.96 5.26
N ASP A 96 3.82 7.84 4.29
CA ASP A 96 4.11 7.49 2.89
C ASP A 96 5.59 7.18 2.68
N CYS A 97 6.46 7.85 3.42
CA CYS A 97 7.91 7.63 3.35
C CYS A 97 8.32 6.23 3.84
N GLU A 98 7.53 5.57 4.67
CA GLU A 98 7.79 4.17 5.03
C GLU A 98 7.72 3.25 3.82
N TYR A 99 6.73 3.45 2.94
CA TYR A 99 6.60 2.67 1.69
C TYR A 99 7.76 2.96 0.73
N VAL A 100 8.14 4.21 0.60
CA VAL A 100 9.26 4.61 -0.26
C VAL A 100 10.58 4.03 0.28
N ALA A 101 10.82 4.12 1.59
CA ALA A 101 12.01 3.58 2.23
C ALA A 101 12.13 2.07 2.01
N LEU A 102 11.03 1.34 2.15
CA LEU A 102 11.03 -0.11 1.93
C LEU A 102 11.35 -0.43 0.47
N ALA A 103 10.73 0.25 -0.48
CA ALA A 103 10.98 0.02 -1.90
C ALA A 103 12.44 0.27 -2.25
N GLN A 104 13.04 1.33 -1.72
CA GLN A 104 14.45 1.63 -1.93
C GLN A 104 15.36 0.56 -1.30
N GLU A 105 15.06 0.11 -0.10
CA GLU A 105 15.83 -0.93 0.58
C GLU A 105 15.79 -2.25 -0.17
N LEU A 106 14.64 -2.63 -0.69
CA LEU A 106 14.47 -3.85 -1.49
C LEU A 106 14.94 -3.70 -2.94
N GLY A 107 15.21 -2.48 -3.39
CA GLY A 107 15.59 -2.21 -4.77
C GLY A 107 14.47 -2.48 -5.78
N VAL A 108 13.22 -2.22 -5.41
CA VAL A 108 12.03 -2.49 -6.23
C VAL A 108 11.17 -1.23 -6.39
N THR A 109 10.20 -1.31 -7.29
CA THR A 109 9.25 -0.23 -7.52
C THR A 109 8.18 -0.20 -6.42
N LEU A 110 7.81 1.00 -5.99
CA LEU A 110 6.60 1.26 -5.21
C LEU A 110 5.44 1.55 -6.17
N VAL A 111 4.38 0.76 -6.10
CA VAL A 111 3.14 1.02 -6.83
C VAL A 111 2.18 1.73 -5.88
N THR A 112 1.80 2.94 -6.22
CA THR A 112 1.01 3.81 -5.34
C THR A 112 -0.27 4.31 -6.00
N GLY A 113 -1.31 4.51 -5.21
CA GLY A 113 -2.52 5.20 -5.62
C GLY A 113 -2.42 6.71 -5.47
N ASP A 114 -1.37 7.23 -4.87
CA ASP A 114 -1.21 8.64 -4.54
C ASP A 114 -0.33 9.36 -5.57
N ARG A 115 -0.93 10.34 -6.29
CA ARG A 115 -0.23 11.14 -7.30
C ARG A 115 0.91 11.96 -6.70
N ALA A 116 0.75 12.45 -5.48
CA ALA A 116 1.79 13.24 -4.81
C ALA A 116 3.03 12.38 -4.53
N VAL A 117 2.85 11.15 -4.07
CA VAL A 117 3.95 10.21 -3.83
C VAL A 117 4.69 9.89 -5.13
N ALA A 118 3.95 9.58 -6.19
CA ALA A 118 4.56 9.30 -7.50
C ALA A 118 5.34 10.50 -8.05
N ARG A 119 4.84 11.70 -7.82
CA ARG A 119 5.50 12.94 -8.26
C ARG A 119 6.75 13.26 -7.43
N LEU A 120 6.69 13.07 -6.10
CA LEU A 120 7.79 13.40 -5.19
C LEU A 120 8.93 12.40 -5.26
N PHE A 121 8.64 11.15 -5.58
CA PHE A 121 9.62 10.06 -5.62
C PHE A 121 9.61 9.34 -6.98
N PRO A 122 9.87 10.07 -8.08
CA PRO A 122 9.69 9.52 -9.43
C PRO A 122 10.65 8.38 -9.78
N ASP A 123 11.79 8.30 -9.09
CA ASP A 123 12.75 7.21 -9.30
C ASP A 123 12.37 5.92 -8.57
N THR A 124 11.42 6.00 -7.65
CA THR A 124 11.01 4.85 -6.80
C THR A 124 9.55 4.47 -7.04
N ALA A 125 8.66 5.45 -7.16
CA ALA A 125 7.22 5.25 -7.18
C ALA A 125 6.61 5.42 -8.56
N VAL A 126 5.65 4.55 -8.88
CA VAL A 126 4.85 4.59 -10.11
C VAL A 126 3.38 4.60 -9.72
N LEU A 127 2.59 5.41 -10.39
CA LEU A 127 1.15 5.45 -10.16
C LEU A 127 0.51 4.13 -10.59
N LEU A 128 -0.49 3.67 -9.83
CA LEU A 128 -1.16 2.39 -10.08
C LEU A 128 -1.62 2.23 -11.53
N GLU A 129 -2.25 3.24 -12.11
CA GLU A 129 -2.76 3.19 -13.48
C GLU A 129 -1.64 3.04 -14.51
N ASP A 130 -0.51 3.66 -14.26
CA ASP A 130 0.66 3.58 -15.17
C ASP A 130 1.29 2.18 -15.07
N PHE A 131 1.40 1.64 -13.86
CA PHE A 131 1.91 0.29 -13.67
C PHE A 131 0.98 -0.78 -14.28
N ALA A 132 -0.31 -0.58 -14.17
CA ALA A 132 -1.34 -1.52 -14.68
C ALA A 132 -1.62 -1.39 -16.17
N ALA A 133 -1.09 -0.36 -16.82
CA ALA A 133 -1.33 -0.09 -18.23
C ALA A 133 -0.73 -1.16 -19.16
#